data_45ee56a5ffb3543a66bae8594831fd3c
#
_entry.id   45ee56a5ffb3543a66bae8594831fd3c
#
_cell.length_a   1.000
_cell.length_b   1.000
_cell.length_c   1.000
_cell.angle_alpha   90.00
_cell.angle_beta   90.00
_cell.angle_gamma   90.00
#
_symmetry.space_group_name_H-M   'P 1'
#
loop_
_entity.id
_entity.type
_entity.pdbx_description
1 polymer ?
#
loop_
_entity_poly.entity_id
_entity_poly.type
_entity_poly.pdbx_seq_one_letter_code
_entity_poly.pdbx_strand_id
1 'polypeptide(L)'
;MGEMSLEVYGIGLVDDASSMAVAVYFSDPGVLVVAKPGDDAWAVVYNGTLYSTVSSAGRFYCCIGIDVMMLHMDQQPRLLMAAENSKSIRFSQMAHSVHLVDNAGELMLVHRLTCHDSQNNHKRKYEVYKVDLDAGALVSAKSFDGRAVFMGRYRTISVAAEAFPSIAADTLYLGCDFAERTSTGRYNLIDRSSRLINDDSSAEMYPCSIIHCLSQCIWGMGNFNGLEHPQCNDA
;
A
#
# COMPACT_ATOMS: atom_id res chain seq x y z
N MET A 1 -32.37 -8.47 -9.01
CA MET A 1 -31.06 -8.96 -8.51
C MET A 1 -30.09 -7.84 -8.81
N GLY A 2 -29.63 -7.12 -7.80
CA GLY A 2 -28.59 -6.10 -8.00
C GLY A 2 -27.28 -6.80 -8.33
N GLU A 3 -26.56 -6.32 -9.33
CA GLU A 3 -25.18 -6.74 -9.59
C GLU A 3 -24.35 -6.40 -8.35
N MET A 4 -23.81 -7.41 -7.67
CA MET A 4 -22.79 -7.20 -6.65
C MET A 4 -21.52 -6.78 -7.38
N SER A 5 -21.15 -5.53 -7.27
CA SER A 5 -19.85 -5.06 -7.75
C SER A 5 -18.77 -5.57 -6.77
N LEU A 6 -17.98 -6.53 -7.20
CA LEU A 6 -16.83 -7.00 -6.43
C LEU A 6 -15.68 -5.98 -6.56
N GLU A 7 -15.35 -5.30 -5.49
CA GLU A 7 -14.21 -4.38 -5.47
C GLU A 7 -12.92 -5.13 -5.11
N VAL A 8 -12.01 -5.25 -6.07
CA VAL A 8 -10.71 -5.87 -5.85
C VAL A 8 -9.80 -4.87 -5.11
N TYR A 9 -9.45 -5.21 -3.88
CA TYR A 9 -8.58 -4.41 -3.04
C TYR A 9 -7.11 -4.81 -3.15
N GLY A 10 -6.83 -6.11 -3.32
CA GLY A 10 -5.46 -6.61 -3.39
C GLY A 10 -5.34 -7.84 -4.25
N ILE A 11 -4.26 -7.91 -5.01
CA ILE A 11 -3.87 -9.08 -5.81
C ILE A 11 -2.41 -9.38 -5.54
N GLY A 12 -2.08 -10.64 -5.43
CA GLY A 12 -0.69 -11.06 -5.29
C GLY A 12 -0.41 -12.43 -5.88
N LEU A 13 0.82 -12.64 -6.24
CA LEU A 13 1.35 -13.93 -6.63
C LEU A 13 2.00 -14.60 -5.41
N VAL A 14 1.83 -15.90 -5.31
CA VAL A 14 2.39 -16.73 -4.25
C VAL A 14 3.14 -17.88 -4.89
N ASP A 15 4.45 -17.95 -4.63
CA ASP A 15 5.24 -19.11 -4.99
C ASP A 15 4.95 -20.22 -3.98
N ASP A 16 4.40 -21.30 -4.47
CA ASP A 16 4.37 -22.57 -3.76
C ASP A 16 5.38 -23.52 -4.43
N ALA A 17 6.07 -24.33 -3.66
CA ALA A 17 7.16 -25.19 -4.13
C ALA A 17 6.86 -26.02 -5.40
N SER A 18 5.59 -26.15 -5.77
CA SER A 18 5.12 -26.92 -6.95
C SER A 18 4.48 -26.06 -8.04
N SER A 19 4.00 -24.86 -7.75
CA SER A 19 3.25 -24.00 -8.69
C SER A 19 3.06 -22.59 -8.15
N MET A 20 2.81 -21.65 -9.07
CA MET A 20 2.42 -20.29 -8.71
C MET A 20 0.92 -20.23 -8.44
N ALA A 21 0.52 -19.58 -7.36
CA ALA A 21 -0.88 -19.31 -7.04
C ALA A 21 -1.18 -17.81 -7.15
N VAL A 22 -2.44 -17.48 -7.37
CA VAL A 22 -2.94 -16.11 -7.35
C VAL A 22 -3.82 -15.94 -6.12
N ALA A 23 -3.50 -14.94 -5.30
CA ALA A 23 -4.33 -14.51 -4.17
C ALA A 23 -5.07 -13.22 -4.55
N VAL A 24 -6.36 -13.16 -4.26
CA VAL A 24 -7.20 -11.98 -4.52
C VAL A 24 -8.01 -11.64 -3.27
N TYR A 25 -7.93 -10.40 -2.83
CA TYR A 25 -8.77 -9.89 -1.76
C TYR A 25 -9.80 -8.91 -2.31
N PHE A 26 -11.07 -9.19 -2.03
CA PHE A 26 -12.21 -8.32 -2.31
C PHE A 26 -12.59 -7.57 -1.02
N SER A 27 -12.63 -6.24 -1.07
CA SER A 27 -12.98 -5.42 0.11
C SER A 27 -14.47 -5.51 0.46
N ASP A 28 -15.30 -5.72 -0.54
CA ASP A 28 -16.71 -6.04 -0.38
C ASP A 28 -16.99 -7.35 -1.17
N PRO A 29 -17.33 -8.44 -0.50
CA PRO A 29 -17.79 -8.64 0.89
C PRO A 29 -16.68 -8.87 1.95
N GLY A 30 -15.43 -8.55 1.72
CA GLY A 30 -14.34 -8.81 2.69
C GLY A 30 -13.87 -10.25 2.65
N VAL A 31 -13.42 -10.74 1.49
CA VAL A 31 -13.01 -12.13 1.31
C VAL A 31 -11.66 -12.23 0.62
N LEU A 32 -10.77 -13.05 1.17
CA LEU A 32 -9.53 -13.46 0.54
C LEU A 32 -9.70 -14.84 -0.07
N VAL A 33 -9.42 -14.94 -1.34
CA VAL A 33 -9.47 -16.20 -2.10
C VAL A 33 -8.12 -16.49 -2.77
N VAL A 34 -7.87 -17.74 -3.06
CA VAL A 34 -6.66 -18.19 -3.75
C VAL A 34 -7.01 -19.29 -4.74
N ALA A 35 -6.28 -19.32 -5.87
CA ALA A 35 -6.35 -20.40 -6.84
C ALA A 35 -4.98 -20.65 -7.47
N LYS A 36 -4.75 -21.89 -7.89
CA LYS A 36 -3.61 -22.31 -8.73
C LYS A 36 -4.07 -22.55 -10.15
N PRO A 37 -3.19 -22.50 -11.14
CA PRO A 37 -3.51 -22.92 -12.49
C PRO A 37 -4.02 -24.37 -12.50
N GLY A 38 -5.23 -24.57 -13.07
CA GLY A 38 -5.87 -25.88 -13.14
C GLY A 38 -6.86 -26.19 -12.02
N ASP A 39 -6.99 -25.31 -11.02
CA ASP A 39 -8.04 -25.45 -10.00
C ASP A 39 -9.43 -25.18 -10.63
N ASP A 40 -10.42 -26.01 -10.30
CA ASP A 40 -11.80 -25.85 -10.76
C ASP A 40 -12.53 -24.70 -10.06
N ALA A 41 -12.05 -24.26 -8.89
CA ALA A 41 -12.66 -23.22 -8.09
C ALA A 41 -11.65 -22.48 -7.22
N TRP A 42 -11.99 -21.25 -6.81
CA TRP A 42 -11.25 -20.48 -5.84
C TRP A 42 -11.47 -21.02 -4.41
N ALA A 43 -10.39 -21.21 -3.70
CA ALA A 43 -10.43 -21.55 -2.28
C ALA A 43 -10.56 -20.29 -1.43
N VAL A 44 -11.54 -20.25 -0.53
CA VAL A 44 -11.68 -19.16 0.43
C VAL A 44 -10.70 -19.39 1.57
N VAL A 45 -9.83 -18.40 1.81
CA VAL A 45 -8.79 -18.43 2.86
C VAL A 45 -9.23 -17.69 4.10
N TYR A 46 -9.89 -16.53 3.92
CA TYR A 46 -10.27 -15.66 5.01
C TYR A 46 -11.52 -14.88 4.68
N ASN A 47 -12.40 -14.73 5.67
CA ASN A 47 -13.58 -13.86 5.63
C ASN A 47 -13.45 -12.80 6.72
N GLY A 48 -13.31 -11.55 6.31
CA GLY A 48 -13.17 -10.41 7.20
C GLY A 48 -12.36 -9.27 6.56
N THR A 49 -12.14 -8.23 7.34
CA THR A 49 -11.44 -7.03 6.85
C THR A 49 -9.93 -7.22 6.88
N LEU A 50 -9.29 -7.04 5.73
CA LEU A 50 -7.85 -6.85 5.61
C LEU A 50 -7.56 -5.37 5.40
N TYR A 51 -6.60 -4.85 6.16
CA TYR A 51 -6.25 -3.42 6.13
C TYR A 51 -5.20 -3.10 5.07
N SER A 52 -4.37 -4.04 4.69
CA SER A 52 -3.37 -3.92 3.64
C SER A 52 -2.96 -5.28 3.12
N THR A 53 -2.52 -5.33 1.86
CA THR A 53 -1.99 -6.54 1.24
C THR A 53 -0.76 -6.20 0.41
N VAL A 54 0.21 -7.11 0.32
CA VAL A 54 1.39 -6.98 -0.52
C VAL A 54 1.94 -8.36 -0.88
N SER A 55 2.49 -8.48 -2.09
CA SER A 55 3.37 -9.61 -2.43
C SER A 55 4.82 -9.17 -2.32
N SER A 56 5.62 -9.95 -1.59
CA SER A 56 7.04 -9.72 -1.41
C SER A 56 7.78 -11.05 -1.39
N ALA A 57 8.87 -11.16 -2.14
CA ALA A 57 9.70 -12.36 -2.23
C ALA A 57 8.91 -13.67 -2.48
N GLY A 58 7.94 -13.63 -3.41
CA GLY A 58 7.12 -14.80 -3.75
C GLY A 58 6.07 -15.19 -2.69
N ARG A 59 5.85 -14.36 -1.67
CA ARG A 59 4.86 -14.60 -0.61
C ARG A 59 3.82 -13.49 -0.59
N PHE A 60 2.61 -13.85 -0.20
CA PHE A 60 1.53 -12.88 0.00
C PHE A 60 1.36 -12.60 1.49
N TYR A 61 1.41 -11.32 1.83
CA TYR A 61 1.22 -10.82 3.18
C TYR A 61 -0.01 -9.93 3.24
N CYS A 62 -0.68 -9.92 4.40
CA CYS A 62 -1.80 -9.02 4.66
C CYS A 62 -1.81 -8.60 6.13
N CYS A 63 -2.57 -7.53 6.44
CA CYS A 63 -2.76 -7.07 7.81
C CYS A 63 -4.18 -7.36 8.30
N ILE A 64 -4.29 -7.99 9.47
CA ILE A 64 -5.51 -8.07 10.29
C ILE A 64 -5.28 -7.16 11.49
N GLY A 65 -5.93 -5.99 11.47
CA GLY A 65 -5.50 -4.93 12.38
C GLY A 65 -4.11 -4.43 12.02
N ILE A 66 -3.17 -4.53 12.94
CA ILE A 66 -1.75 -4.22 12.75
C ILE A 66 -0.87 -5.48 12.75
N ASP A 67 -1.47 -6.65 13.00
CA ASP A 67 -0.76 -7.92 12.92
C ASP A 67 -0.54 -8.30 11.46
N VAL A 68 0.67 -8.77 11.15
CA VAL A 68 1.04 -9.18 9.80
C VAL A 68 0.83 -10.68 9.66
N MET A 69 0.02 -11.04 8.69
CA MET A 69 -0.26 -12.43 8.33
C MET A 69 0.42 -12.78 7.01
N MET A 70 0.78 -14.03 6.85
CA MET A 70 1.34 -14.59 5.62
C MET A 70 0.41 -15.69 5.10
N LEU A 71 0.10 -15.68 3.82
CA LEU A 71 -0.62 -16.78 3.18
C LEU A 71 0.31 -18.00 3.07
N HIS A 72 -0.10 -19.08 3.69
CA HIS A 72 0.55 -20.37 3.60
C HIS A 72 -0.24 -21.30 2.69
N MET A 73 0.46 -21.83 1.69
CA MET A 73 -0.09 -22.72 0.68
C MET A 73 0.23 -24.17 1.01
N ASP A 74 -0.74 -24.88 1.53
CA ASP A 74 -0.69 -26.33 1.71
C ASP A 74 -1.99 -26.95 1.15
N GLN A 75 -2.39 -28.12 1.60
CA GLN A 75 -3.65 -28.77 1.16
C GLN A 75 -4.89 -27.91 1.50
N GLN A 76 -4.81 -27.09 2.56
CA GLN A 76 -5.83 -26.13 2.96
C GLN A 76 -5.16 -24.77 3.16
N PRO A 77 -5.19 -23.90 2.14
CA PRO A 77 -4.59 -22.58 2.24
C PRO A 77 -5.14 -21.80 3.44
N ARG A 78 -4.24 -21.18 4.23
CA ARG A 78 -4.60 -20.45 5.44
C ARG A 78 -3.64 -19.28 5.71
N LEU A 79 -4.09 -18.34 6.52
CA LEU A 79 -3.25 -17.29 7.05
C LEU A 79 -2.50 -17.77 8.31
N LEU A 80 -1.19 -17.56 8.32
CA LEU A 80 -0.33 -17.77 9.48
C LEU A 80 0.17 -16.42 9.98
N MET A 81 0.36 -16.30 11.29
CA MET A 81 0.98 -15.12 11.89
C MET A 81 2.43 -15.01 11.41
N ALA A 82 2.77 -13.91 10.75
CA ALA A 82 4.13 -13.59 10.32
C ALA A 82 4.83 -12.66 11.32
N ALA A 83 4.10 -11.66 11.84
CA ALA A 83 4.57 -10.83 12.94
C ALA A 83 3.40 -10.32 13.76
N GLU A 84 3.52 -10.42 15.07
CA GLU A 84 2.51 -9.94 16.02
C GLU A 84 2.83 -8.53 16.48
N ASN A 85 1.81 -7.73 16.63
CA ASN A 85 1.92 -6.44 17.29
C ASN A 85 2.24 -6.64 18.77
N SER A 86 3.40 -6.18 19.22
CA SER A 86 3.63 -6.02 20.65
C SER A 86 2.57 -5.02 21.17
N LYS A 87 1.85 -5.35 22.26
CA LYS A 87 0.77 -4.55 22.87
C LYS A 87 1.10 -3.06 23.12
N SER A 88 2.32 -2.63 22.78
CA SER A 88 2.80 -1.26 22.86
C SER A 88 2.34 -0.35 21.72
N ILE A 89 1.97 -0.92 20.56
CA ILE A 89 1.53 -0.16 19.39
C ILE A 89 0.00 -0.02 19.45
N ARG A 90 -0.49 1.21 19.58
CA ARG A 90 -1.93 1.48 19.54
C ARG A 90 -2.41 1.44 18.10
N PHE A 91 -3.25 0.49 17.78
CA PHE A 91 -3.89 0.41 16.46
C PHE A 91 -4.94 1.52 16.28
N SER A 92 -4.85 2.21 15.16
CA SER A 92 -5.92 3.11 14.71
C SER A 92 -6.90 2.33 13.84
N GLN A 93 -8.16 2.23 14.26
CA GLN A 93 -9.21 1.57 13.48
C GLN A 93 -9.70 2.38 12.26
N MET A 94 -9.01 3.46 11.93
CA MET A 94 -9.35 4.24 10.74
C MET A 94 -9.05 3.43 9.47
N ALA A 95 -9.93 3.53 8.49
CA ALA A 95 -9.68 2.96 7.18
C ALA A 95 -8.34 3.47 6.61
N HIS A 96 -7.59 2.57 5.98
CA HIS A 96 -6.28 2.88 5.39
C HIS A 96 -5.24 3.45 6.38
N SER A 97 -5.29 3.03 7.64
CA SER A 97 -4.31 3.44 8.64
C SER A 97 -3.02 2.61 8.60
N VAL A 98 -3.05 1.45 7.95
CA VAL A 98 -1.94 0.49 7.89
C VAL A 98 -1.64 0.17 6.44
N HIS A 99 -0.35 0.19 6.06
CA HIS A 99 0.12 -0.15 4.73
C HIS A 99 1.35 -1.05 4.82
N LEU A 100 1.29 -2.19 4.15
CA LEU A 100 2.47 -3.04 3.92
C LEU A 100 3.23 -2.53 2.70
N VAL A 101 4.55 -2.58 2.80
CA VAL A 101 5.47 -2.10 1.77
C VAL A 101 6.54 -3.16 1.55
N ASP A 102 6.75 -3.54 0.29
CA ASP A 102 7.98 -4.22 -0.12
C ASP A 102 9.06 -3.17 -0.36
N ASN A 103 10.00 -3.06 0.55
CA ASN A 103 11.11 -2.11 0.48
C ASN A 103 12.36 -2.81 -0.03
N ALA A 104 12.36 -3.18 -1.32
CA ALA A 104 13.44 -3.92 -1.97
C ALA A 104 13.72 -5.30 -1.32
N GLY A 105 12.66 -6.05 -1.06
CA GLY A 105 12.73 -7.38 -0.44
C GLY A 105 12.65 -7.37 1.09
N GLU A 106 12.72 -6.20 1.71
CA GLU A 106 12.46 -6.02 3.13
C GLU A 106 11.00 -5.63 3.35
N LEU A 107 10.25 -6.49 4.06
CA LEU A 107 8.85 -6.20 4.36
C LEU A 107 8.75 -5.15 5.47
N MET A 108 8.07 -4.06 5.18
CA MET A 108 7.84 -2.98 6.14
C MET A 108 6.35 -2.71 6.32
N LEU A 109 6.01 -2.14 7.46
CA LEU A 109 4.67 -1.69 7.78
C LEU A 109 4.70 -0.20 8.10
N VAL A 110 3.88 0.57 7.40
CA VAL A 110 3.64 1.99 7.69
C VAL A 110 2.32 2.13 8.39
N HIS A 111 2.32 2.72 9.58
CA HIS A 111 1.14 2.99 10.38
C HIS A 111 0.86 4.49 10.44
N ARG A 112 -0.31 4.89 9.97
CA ARG A 112 -0.80 6.27 10.02
C ARG A 112 -1.60 6.49 11.29
N LEU A 113 -1.17 7.48 12.05
CA LEU A 113 -1.83 7.93 13.26
C LEU A 113 -2.41 9.33 13.07
N THR A 114 -3.62 9.55 13.54
CA THR A 114 -4.18 10.89 13.65
C THR A 114 -3.97 11.37 15.09
N CYS A 115 -3.32 12.49 15.25
CA CYS A 115 -3.16 13.17 16.53
C CYS A 115 -3.69 14.60 16.41
N HIS A 116 -3.98 15.23 17.54
CA HIS A 116 -4.35 16.63 17.60
C HIS A 116 -3.13 17.43 18.05
N ASP A 117 -2.92 18.58 17.42
CA ASP A 117 -1.93 19.53 17.91
C ASP A 117 -2.46 20.33 19.11
N SER A 118 -1.64 21.21 19.65
CA SER A 118 -2.00 22.08 20.78
C SER A 118 -3.17 23.04 20.49
N GLN A 119 -3.53 23.22 19.22
CA GLN A 119 -4.64 24.03 18.75
C GLN A 119 -5.85 23.20 18.35
N ASN A 120 -5.85 21.89 18.65
CA ASN A 120 -6.88 20.91 18.33
C ASN A 120 -7.05 20.67 16.80
N ASN A 121 -6.05 21.01 15.98
CA ASN A 121 -6.05 20.66 14.57
C ASN A 121 -5.62 19.21 14.39
N HIS A 122 -6.26 18.50 13.47
CA HIS A 122 -5.86 17.16 13.09
C HIS A 122 -4.47 17.18 12.44
N LYS A 123 -3.54 16.44 13.04
CA LYS A 123 -2.21 16.24 12.50
C LYS A 123 -1.99 14.75 12.23
N ARG A 124 -1.42 14.45 11.08
CA ARG A 124 -1.03 13.09 10.75
C ARG A 124 0.41 12.82 11.18
N LYS A 125 0.63 11.66 11.76
CA LYS A 125 1.93 11.13 12.12
C LYS A 125 2.06 9.75 11.51
N TYR A 126 3.24 9.43 11.01
CA TYR A 126 3.53 8.11 10.45
C TYR A 126 4.60 7.44 11.30
N GLU A 127 4.36 6.19 11.62
CA GLU A 127 5.31 5.31 12.27
C GLU A 127 5.61 4.15 11.31
N VAL A 128 6.87 3.78 11.23
CA VAL A 128 7.35 2.75 10.32
C VAL A 128 7.97 1.63 11.12
N TYR A 129 7.68 0.41 10.71
CA TYR A 129 8.19 -0.78 11.34
C TYR A 129 8.76 -1.72 10.26
N LYS A 130 9.89 -2.32 10.55
CA LYS A 130 10.38 -3.50 9.85
C LYS A 130 9.63 -4.72 10.37
N VAL A 131 9.19 -5.57 9.48
CA VAL A 131 8.59 -6.86 9.82
C VAL A 131 9.72 -7.87 9.95
N ASP A 132 10.11 -8.16 11.18
CA ASP A 132 11.11 -9.20 11.48
C ASP A 132 10.41 -10.57 11.43
N LEU A 133 10.54 -11.24 10.30
CA LEU A 133 9.90 -12.53 10.06
C LEU A 133 10.53 -13.67 10.90
N ASP A 134 11.79 -13.54 11.29
CA ASP A 134 12.49 -14.55 12.09
C ASP A 134 12.07 -14.44 13.55
N ALA A 135 11.97 -13.23 14.06
CA ALA A 135 11.52 -12.98 15.43
C ALA A 135 9.98 -12.96 15.56
N GLY A 136 9.24 -12.90 14.45
CA GLY A 136 7.78 -12.76 14.44
C GLY A 136 7.29 -11.45 15.05
N ALA A 137 8.00 -10.35 14.86
CA ALA A 137 7.79 -9.10 15.57
C ALA A 137 7.88 -7.86 14.66
N LEU A 138 7.23 -6.77 15.09
CA LEU A 138 7.37 -5.45 14.46
C LEU A 138 8.46 -4.66 15.17
N VAL A 139 9.52 -4.30 14.44
CA VAL A 139 10.66 -3.52 14.95
C VAL A 139 10.58 -2.09 14.41
N SER A 140 10.57 -1.09 15.31
CA SER A 140 10.48 0.31 14.90
C SER A 140 11.65 0.70 13.98
N ALA A 141 11.31 1.29 12.83
CA ALA A 141 12.26 1.81 11.85
C ALA A 141 12.16 3.34 11.78
N LYS A 142 13.29 4.01 11.48
CA LYS A 142 13.38 5.46 11.39
C LYS A 142 13.63 5.94 9.96
N SER A 143 13.87 5.02 9.04
CA SER A 143 14.22 5.29 7.65
C SER A 143 13.65 4.20 6.73
N PHE A 144 13.70 4.46 5.43
CA PHE A 144 13.51 3.49 4.36
C PHE A 144 14.85 3.14 3.69
N ASP A 145 15.96 3.37 4.39
CA ASP A 145 17.32 3.12 3.91
C ASP A 145 17.62 3.78 2.55
N GLY A 146 17.35 5.09 2.48
CA GLY A 146 17.59 5.89 1.27
C GLY A 146 16.53 5.73 0.19
N ARG A 147 15.46 5.01 0.45
CA ARG A 147 14.34 4.84 -0.47
C ARG A 147 13.21 5.82 -0.16
N ALA A 148 12.29 5.95 -1.08
CA ALA A 148 11.05 6.68 -0.90
C ALA A 148 9.87 5.74 -1.12
N VAL A 149 8.79 5.97 -0.39
CA VAL A 149 7.58 5.15 -0.47
C VAL A 149 6.41 6.00 -0.92
N PHE A 150 5.77 5.57 -1.99
CA PHE A 150 4.52 6.13 -2.48
C PHE A 150 3.37 5.31 -1.94
N MET A 151 2.45 5.96 -1.23
CA MET A 151 1.30 5.31 -0.59
C MET A 151 0.00 5.81 -1.20
N GLY A 152 -0.76 4.89 -1.75
CA GLY A 152 -2.13 5.08 -2.20
C GLY A 152 -3.10 4.24 -1.40
N ARG A 153 -4.35 4.27 -1.82
CA ARG A 153 -5.44 3.51 -1.18
C ARG A 153 -5.19 2.00 -1.19
N TYR A 154 -4.74 1.47 -2.32
CA TYR A 154 -4.68 0.03 -2.60
C TYR A 154 -3.26 -0.49 -2.78
N ARG A 155 -2.32 0.40 -3.02
CA ARG A 155 -0.95 0.01 -3.38
C ARG A 155 0.07 0.91 -2.71
N THR A 156 1.22 0.31 -2.46
CA THR A 156 2.43 1.00 -2.06
C THR A 156 3.54 0.67 -3.06
N ILE A 157 4.37 1.64 -3.36
CA ILE A 157 5.54 1.46 -4.23
C ILE A 157 6.75 2.04 -3.51
N SER A 158 7.80 1.25 -3.35
CA SER A 158 9.09 1.73 -2.87
C SER A 158 10.06 1.91 -4.04
N VAL A 159 10.72 3.07 -4.09
CA VAL A 159 11.70 3.41 -5.13
C VAL A 159 13.01 3.87 -4.50
N ALA A 160 14.15 3.55 -5.13
CA ALA A 160 15.44 4.08 -4.74
C ALA A 160 15.49 5.58 -5.06
N ALA A 161 15.62 6.45 -4.04
CA ALA A 161 15.61 7.89 -4.27
C ALA A 161 16.79 8.37 -5.10
N GLU A 162 17.94 7.70 -4.99
CA GLU A 162 19.15 8.01 -5.76
C GLU A 162 18.95 7.91 -7.28
N ALA A 163 17.99 7.07 -7.71
CA ALA A 163 17.68 6.91 -9.14
C ALA A 163 16.91 8.10 -9.73
N PHE A 164 16.33 8.96 -8.88
CA PHE A 164 15.45 10.04 -9.33
C PHE A 164 15.72 11.33 -8.56
N PRO A 165 16.38 12.33 -9.16
CA PRO A 165 16.78 13.57 -8.46
C PRO A 165 15.64 14.37 -7.82
N SER A 166 14.40 14.19 -8.29
CA SER A 166 13.22 14.85 -7.74
C SER A 166 12.60 14.14 -6.53
N ILE A 167 13.06 12.92 -6.21
CA ILE A 167 12.54 12.11 -5.11
C ILE A 167 13.48 12.25 -3.91
N ALA A 168 12.91 12.65 -2.77
CA ALA A 168 13.66 12.72 -1.52
C ALA A 168 13.71 11.36 -0.83
N ALA A 169 14.88 10.96 -0.35
CA ALA A 169 15.08 9.76 0.45
C ALA A 169 14.28 9.83 1.76
N ASP A 170 13.96 8.67 2.29
CA ASP A 170 13.26 8.50 3.58
C ASP A 170 11.97 9.30 3.68
N THR A 171 11.26 9.37 2.55
CA THR A 171 10.07 10.20 2.41
C THR A 171 8.88 9.34 1.98
N LEU A 172 7.76 9.53 2.67
CA LEU A 172 6.45 9.05 2.28
C LEU A 172 5.81 10.08 1.34
N TYR A 173 5.45 9.65 0.15
CA TYR A 173 4.61 10.39 -0.78
C TYR A 173 3.19 9.87 -0.67
N LEU A 174 2.29 10.74 -0.27
CA LEU A 174 0.93 10.41 0.08
C LEU A 174 0.03 10.75 -1.09
N GLY A 175 -0.67 9.76 -1.63
CA GLY A 175 -1.73 9.99 -2.59
C GLY A 175 -2.91 10.75 -1.98
N CYS A 176 -3.85 11.18 -2.81
CA CYS A 176 -5.08 11.79 -2.34
C CYS A 176 -5.81 10.83 -1.40
N ASP A 177 -5.94 11.22 -0.16
CA ASP A 177 -6.73 10.50 0.82
C ASP A 177 -8.20 10.91 0.66
N PHE A 178 -9.12 10.04 1.07
CA PHE A 178 -10.57 10.21 0.92
C PHE A 178 -11.13 11.57 1.35
N ALA A 179 -10.44 12.29 2.23
CA ALA A 179 -10.88 13.57 2.76
C ALA A 179 -10.28 14.79 2.06
N GLU A 180 -9.20 14.65 1.31
CA GLU A 180 -8.46 15.76 0.72
C GLU A 180 -8.30 15.56 -0.79
N ARG A 181 -9.30 15.97 -1.53
CA ARG A 181 -9.48 15.71 -2.96
C ARG A 181 -8.42 16.32 -3.92
N THR A 182 -7.41 17.01 -3.46
CA THR A 182 -6.64 17.88 -4.36
C THR A 182 -5.14 17.99 -4.15
N SER A 183 -4.52 17.36 -3.15
CA SER A 183 -3.09 17.56 -2.96
C SER A 183 -2.33 16.31 -2.58
N THR A 184 -1.30 16.02 -3.34
CA THR A 184 -0.27 15.05 -2.96
C THR A 184 0.55 15.64 -1.81
N GLY A 185 0.67 14.91 -0.72
CA GLY A 185 1.50 15.29 0.42
C GLY A 185 2.81 14.52 0.45
N ARG A 186 3.81 15.07 1.10
CA ARG A 186 5.02 14.32 1.47
C ARG A 186 5.28 14.43 2.96
N TYR A 187 5.75 13.34 3.54
CA TYR A 187 6.15 13.27 4.94
C TYR A 187 7.55 12.68 5.02
N ASN A 188 8.50 13.43 5.57
CA ASN A 188 9.86 12.96 5.78
C ASN A 188 9.96 12.26 7.13
N LEU A 189 10.53 11.04 7.16
CA LEU A 189 10.65 10.23 8.39
C LEU A 189 11.72 10.75 9.33
N ILE A 190 12.77 11.38 8.81
CA ILE A 190 13.94 11.80 9.61
C ILE A 190 13.57 13.04 10.45
N ASP A 191 13.06 14.09 9.81
CA ASP A 191 12.72 15.34 10.46
C ASP A 191 11.24 15.44 10.86
N ARG A 192 10.43 14.44 10.47
CA ARG A 192 8.98 14.36 10.71
C ARG A 192 8.19 15.54 10.13
N SER A 193 8.75 16.21 9.14
CA SER A 193 8.08 17.31 8.45
C SER A 193 7.04 16.81 7.47
N SER A 194 5.92 17.50 7.40
CA SER A 194 4.88 17.28 6.40
C SER A 194 4.77 18.50 5.51
N ARG A 195 4.73 18.32 4.20
CA ARG A 195 4.54 19.39 3.22
C ARG A 195 3.55 18.93 2.16
N LEU A 196 2.71 19.85 1.72
CA LEU A 196 1.93 19.65 0.49
C LEU A 196 2.87 19.77 -0.71
N ILE A 197 2.70 18.93 -1.68
CA ILE A 197 3.33 19.09 -2.98
C ILE A 197 2.37 19.98 -3.76
N ASN A 198 2.63 21.27 -3.74
CA ASN A 198 1.93 22.19 -4.61
C ASN A 198 2.39 21.87 -6.03
N ASP A 199 1.45 21.44 -6.85
CA ASP A 199 1.65 21.40 -8.29
C ASP A 199 1.57 22.87 -8.75
N ASP A 200 2.70 23.59 -8.67
CA ASP A 200 2.83 24.97 -9.15
C ASP A 200 2.79 25.03 -10.69
N SER A 201 2.36 23.97 -11.33
CA SER A 201 2.10 23.93 -12.76
C SER A 201 0.65 24.30 -13.08
N SER A 202 0.31 25.59 -12.85
CA SER A 202 -0.69 26.20 -13.71
C SER A 202 -0.16 26.14 -15.14
N ALA A 203 -0.74 25.25 -15.97
CA ALA A 203 -0.78 25.34 -17.43
C ALA A 203 0.47 24.97 -18.26
N GLU A 204 1.27 23.97 -17.89
CA GLU A 204 1.99 23.25 -18.94
C GLU A 204 1.89 21.74 -18.73
N MET A 205 1.02 21.15 -19.52
CA MET A 205 0.89 19.71 -19.69
C MET A 205 2.17 19.18 -20.38
N TYR A 206 2.99 18.43 -19.54
CA TYR A 206 4.14 17.63 -19.96
C TYR A 206 5.54 18.29 -19.90
N PRO A 207 6.52 17.51 -19.38
CA PRO A 207 6.36 16.14 -18.88
C PRO A 207 5.89 16.10 -17.43
N CYS A 208 4.94 15.21 -17.13
CA CYS A 208 4.55 14.90 -15.75
C CYS A 208 5.79 14.55 -14.93
N SER A 209 5.95 15.12 -13.74
CA SER A 209 7.05 14.73 -12.86
C SER A 209 6.93 13.25 -12.53
N ILE A 210 8.05 12.57 -12.29
CA ILE A 210 8.04 11.17 -11.87
C ILE A 210 7.19 10.98 -10.60
N ILE A 211 7.16 11.98 -9.73
CA ILE A 211 6.32 11.98 -8.53
C ILE A 211 4.84 11.91 -8.91
N HIS A 212 4.41 12.69 -9.88
CA HIS A 212 3.03 12.67 -10.36
C HIS A 212 2.67 11.32 -10.99
N CYS A 213 3.53 10.79 -11.86
CA CYS A 213 3.33 9.48 -12.48
C CYS A 213 3.21 8.37 -11.43
N LEU A 214 4.12 8.31 -10.46
CA LEU A 214 4.08 7.31 -9.40
C LEU A 214 2.85 7.50 -8.50
N SER A 215 2.48 8.73 -8.18
CA SER A 215 1.26 9.01 -7.42
C SER A 215 0.01 8.54 -8.15
N GLN A 216 -0.07 8.72 -9.47
CA GLN A 216 -1.18 8.19 -10.28
C GLN A 216 -1.21 6.67 -10.29
N CYS A 217 -0.06 6.00 -10.38
CA CYS A 217 0.03 4.54 -10.36
C CYS A 217 -0.52 3.93 -9.06
N ILE A 218 -0.36 4.61 -7.92
CA ILE A 218 -0.85 4.11 -6.63
C ILE A 218 -2.32 4.42 -6.37
N TRP A 219 -2.91 5.40 -7.08
CA TRP A 219 -4.32 5.78 -6.85
C TRP A 219 -5.31 4.73 -7.31
N GLY A 220 -4.87 3.77 -8.09
CA GLY A 220 -5.74 2.79 -8.72
C GLY A 220 -6.55 3.41 -9.86
N MET A 221 -6.59 2.74 -10.98
CA MET A 221 -7.29 3.19 -12.19
C MET A 221 -8.82 3.06 -12.04
N GLY A 222 -9.41 3.83 -11.15
CA GLY A 222 -10.85 4.04 -11.15
C GLY A 222 -11.16 5.26 -12.02
N ASN A 223 -11.56 5.06 -13.28
CA ASN A 223 -11.99 6.01 -14.29
C ASN A 223 -10.90 6.68 -15.15
N PHE A 224 -10.32 5.92 -16.06
CA PHE A 224 -9.73 6.46 -17.29
C PHE A 224 -10.79 6.91 -18.35
N ASN A 225 -12.01 7.18 -17.97
CA ASN A 225 -13.07 7.63 -18.90
C ASN A 225 -12.97 9.12 -19.25
N GLY A 226 -11.78 9.75 -19.15
CA GLY A 226 -11.60 11.18 -19.40
C GLY A 226 -10.33 11.58 -20.12
N LEU A 227 -9.50 10.66 -20.58
CA LEU A 227 -8.38 11.00 -21.47
C LEU A 227 -8.84 10.77 -22.91
N GLU A 228 -9.48 11.79 -23.50
CA GLU A 228 -9.51 11.91 -24.95
C GLU A 228 -8.07 11.91 -25.45
N HIS A 229 -7.73 10.97 -26.30
CA HIS A 229 -6.44 10.95 -27.01
C HIS A 229 -6.22 12.30 -27.67
N PRO A 230 -5.12 13.03 -27.43
CA PRO A 230 -4.76 14.14 -28.28
C PRO A 230 -4.52 13.57 -29.67
N GLN A 231 -5.36 14.00 -30.63
CA GLN A 231 -5.11 13.73 -32.05
C GLN A 231 -3.76 14.38 -32.38
N CYS A 232 -2.76 13.58 -32.72
CA CYS A 232 -1.60 14.07 -33.43
C CYS A 232 -2.09 14.58 -34.80
N ASN A 233 -2.23 15.87 -34.93
CA ASN A 233 -2.36 16.50 -36.24
C ASN A 233 -0.96 16.52 -36.84
N ASP A 234 -0.74 15.62 -37.79
CA ASP A 234 0.39 15.72 -38.73
C ASP A 234 0.24 17.00 -39.55
N ALA A 235 1.21 17.90 -39.43
CA ALA A 235 1.48 18.99 -40.34
C ALA A 235 2.99 19.15 -40.54
#